data_13a50a391f9ec9097787b53c7f77830e
#
_entry.id   13a50a391f9ec9097787b53c7f77830e
#
_cell.length_a   1.000
_cell.length_b   1.000
_cell.length_c   1.000
_cell.angle_alpha   90.00
_cell.angle_beta   90.00
_cell.angle_gamma   90.00
#
_symmetry.space_group_name_H-M   'P 1'
#
loop_
_entity.id
_entity.type
_entity.pdbx_description
1 polymer ?
#
loop_
_entity_poly.entity_id
_entity_poly.type
_entity_poly.pdbx_seq_one_letter_code
_entity_poly.pdbx_strand_id
1 'polypeptide(L)'
;MNIARCYTLAIKTLKLVNPMAYELPPLPYPFDAVEPHIDAKTMEIHHGKHHQTYITNANNALKDYPELAAKPVEELLKDLNAVPEAIRTVVRNNAGGHANHSFFWKILGPNAGGAPKAKLAEVINSTFNGFDQFKEKFQAAGTGRFGSGWAWLVVDKQGKLAITSTPNQDSPITEGLKPVLGVDVWEHAYYLKYQNRRPDYLKAFWNVVNWDEASKYYEAAVV
;
A
#
# COMPACT_ATOMS: atom_id res chain seq x y z
N MET A 1 -26.14 -66.99 17.20
CA MET A 1 -26.62 -65.59 16.99
C MET A 1 -25.44 -64.70 17.10
N ASN A 2 -24.85 -64.33 15.94
CA ASN A 2 -23.70 -63.48 15.87
C ASN A 2 -24.14 -62.07 15.31
N ILE A 3 -24.05 -61.05 16.17
CA ILE A 3 -24.39 -59.71 15.80
C ILE A 3 -23.08 -59.01 15.46
N ALA A 4 -22.79 -58.84 14.14
CA ALA A 4 -21.70 -58.04 13.63
C ALA A 4 -22.11 -56.58 13.73
N ARG A 5 -21.45 -55.82 14.61
CA ARG A 5 -21.55 -54.36 14.65
C ARG A 5 -20.67 -53.74 13.54
N CYS A 6 -21.32 -53.24 12.50
CA CYS A 6 -20.69 -52.34 11.52
C CYS A 6 -20.39 -50.98 12.19
N TYR A 7 -19.14 -50.68 12.40
CA TYR A 7 -18.70 -49.29 12.69
C TYR A 7 -18.50 -48.56 11.38
N THR A 8 -19.46 -47.71 11.05
CA THR A 8 -19.31 -46.77 9.92
C THR A 8 -18.43 -45.63 10.41
N LEU A 9 -17.16 -45.61 9.97
CA LEU A 9 -16.29 -44.47 10.15
C LEU A 9 -16.81 -43.32 9.25
N ALA A 10 -17.42 -42.31 9.84
CA ALA A 10 -17.72 -41.06 9.17
C ALA A 10 -16.40 -40.29 8.96
N ILE A 11 -15.82 -40.39 7.77
CA ILE A 11 -14.73 -39.53 7.33
C ILE A 11 -15.34 -38.13 7.18
N LYS A 12 -15.13 -37.29 8.20
CA LYS A 12 -15.35 -35.84 8.05
C LYS A 12 -14.39 -35.34 6.98
N THR A 13 -14.93 -35.12 5.78
CA THR A 13 -14.22 -34.37 4.74
C THR A 13 -14.03 -32.98 5.28
N LEU A 14 -12.83 -32.70 5.81
CA LEU A 14 -12.40 -31.32 6.01
C LEU A 14 -12.45 -30.66 4.62
N LYS A 15 -13.42 -29.78 4.38
CA LYS A 15 -13.31 -28.84 3.30
C LYS A 15 -12.02 -28.07 3.57
N LEU A 16 -11.01 -28.31 2.73
CA LEU A 16 -9.88 -27.40 2.60
C LEU A 16 -10.49 -26.05 2.26
N VAL A 17 -10.62 -25.18 3.25
CA VAL A 17 -10.83 -23.76 3.01
C VAL A 17 -9.55 -23.34 2.33
N ASN A 18 -9.61 -23.10 1.02
CA ASN A 18 -8.50 -22.48 0.30
C ASN A 18 -8.16 -21.21 1.08
N PRO A 19 -6.92 -21.05 1.60
CA PRO A 19 -6.57 -19.84 2.29
C PRO A 19 -6.88 -18.67 1.36
N MET A 20 -7.47 -17.60 1.90
CA MET A 20 -7.87 -16.44 1.10
C MET A 20 -6.64 -15.93 0.35
N ALA A 21 -6.58 -16.21 -0.95
CA ALA A 21 -5.60 -15.58 -1.81
C ALA A 21 -5.88 -14.07 -1.83
N TYR A 22 -4.84 -13.25 -1.84
CA TYR A 22 -5.00 -11.82 -2.06
C TYR A 22 -5.63 -11.58 -3.42
N GLU A 23 -6.58 -10.65 -3.47
CA GLU A 23 -7.28 -10.27 -4.69
C GLU A 23 -7.02 -8.81 -5.02
N LEU A 24 -7.11 -8.46 -6.31
CA LEU A 24 -6.98 -7.08 -6.75
C LEU A 24 -8.21 -6.28 -6.29
N PRO A 25 -8.06 -5.33 -5.37
CA PRO A 25 -9.19 -4.51 -4.96
C PRO A 25 -9.65 -3.65 -6.14
N PRO A 26 -10.95 -3.48 -6.36
CA PRO A 26 -11.45 -2.56 -7.37
C PRO A 26 -11.00 -1.14 -7.06
N LEU A 27 -10.71 -0.35 -8.09
CA LEU A 27 -10.54 1.09 -7.91
C LEU A 27 -11.86 1.71 -7.46
N PRO A 28 -11.85 2.66 -6.51
CA PRO A 28 -13.06 3.34 -6.07
C PRO A 28 -13.54 4.43 -7.07
N TYR A 29 -12.88 4.58 -8.21
CA TYR A 29 -13.15 5.55 -9.27
C TYR A 29 -12.67 5.02 -10.62
N PRO A 30 -13.17 5.53 -11.77
CA PRO A 30 -12.70 5.16 -13.10
C PRO A 30 -11.23 5.59 -13.34
N PHE A 31 -10.57 4.96 -14.32
CA PHE A 31 -9.14 5.20 -14.62
C PHE A 31 -8.82 6.65 -15.00
N ASP A 32 -9.75 7.35 -15.61
CA ASP A 32 -9.61 8.76 -16.04
C ASP A 32 -9.97 9.78 -14.93
N ALA A 33 -10.40 9.32 -13.77
CA ALA A 33 -10.92 10.18 -12.70
C ALA A 33 -9.87 11.14 -12.09
N VAL A 34 -8.60 10.83 -12.25
CA VAL A 34 -7.48 11.64 -11.72
C VAL A 34 -6.75 12.44 -12.81
N GLU A 35 -7.32 12.48 -14.02
CA GLU A 35 -6.86 13.39 -15.06
C GLU A 35 -7.20 14.85 -14.70
N PRO A 36 -6.42 15.82 -15.18
CA PRO A 36 -5.26 15.70 -16.08
C PRO A 36 -3.94 15.39 -15.36
N HIS A 37 -3.95 15.05 -14.08
CA HIS A 37 -2.77 14.95 -13.24
C HIS A 37 -2.04 13.60 -13.38
N ILE A 38 -2.77 12.50 -13.47
CA ILE A 38 -2.26 11.16 -13.81
C ILE A 38 -3.15 10.65 -14.94
N ASP A 39 -2.55 10.21 -16.04
CA ASP A 39 -3.30 9.80 -17.22
C ASP A 39 -3.98 8.43 -17.04
N ALA A 40 -5.12 8.25 -17.71
CA ALA A 40 -5.93 7.04 -17.64
C ALA A 40 -5.14 5.78 -18.02
N LYS A 41 -4.22 5.89 -18.99
CA LYS A 41 -3.40 4.75 -19.43
C LYS A 41 -2.41 4.31 -18.36
N THR A 42 -1.80 5.27 -17.65
CA THR A 42 -0.99 4.98 -16.47
C THR A 42 -1.82 4.25 -15.42
N MET A 43 -3.01 4.75 -15.09
CA MET A 43 -3.88 4.14 -14.07
C MET A 43 -4.30 2.70 -14.44
N GLU A 44 -4.69 2.47 -15.71
CA GLU A 44 -5.05 1.14 -16.21
C GLU A 44 -3.90 0.13 -16.05
N ILE A 45 -2.69 0.51 -16.48
CA ILE A 45 -1.52 -0.36 -16.43
C ILE A 45 -1.04 -0.55 -14.99
N HIS A 46 -0.99 0.54 -14.22
CA HIS A 46 -0.48 0.55 -12.85
C HIS A 46 -1.36 -0.33 -11.95
N HIS A 47 -2.69 -0.20 -12.02
CA HIS A 47 -3.61 -1.05 -11.28
C HIS A 47 -3.70 -2.45 -11.87
N GLY A 48 -4.07 -2.57 -13.14
CA GLY A 48 -4.44 -3.85 -13.74
C GLY A 48 -3.26 -4.76 -14.12
N LYS A 49 -2.03 -4.24 -14.20
CA LYS A 49 -0.82 -5.02 -14.50
C LYS A 49 0.17 -5.04 -13.35
N HIS A 50 0.68 -3.89 -12.91
CA HIS A 50 1.70 -3.87 -11.86
C HIS A 50 1.15 -4.38 -10.53
N HIS A 51 0.05 -3.82 -10.01
CA HIS A 51 -0.55 -4.27 -8.76
C HIS A 51 -1.02 -5.73 -8.84
N GLN A 52 -1.68 -6.13 -9.95
CA GLN A 52 -2.07 -7.54 -10.15
C GLN A 52 -0.87 -8.48 -10.13
N THR A 53 0.26 -8.08 -10.71
CA THR A 53 1.49 -8.91 -10.70
C THR A 53 2.02 -9.09 -9.29
N TYR A 54 2.05 -8.06 -8.46
CA TYR A 54 2.44 -8.18 -7.05
C TYR A 54 1.55 -9.17 -6.30
N ILE A 55 0.24 -9.11 -6.50
CA ILE A 55 -0.72 -10.04 -5.90
C ILE A 55 -0.44 -11.48 -6.34
N THR A 56 -0.29 -11.69 -7.66
CA THR A 56 -0.04 -13.02 -8.22
C THR A 56 1.26 -13.62 -7.65
N ASN A 57 2.32 -12.83 -7.57
CA ASN A 57 3.59 -13.29 -7.05
C ASN A 57 3.56 -13.55 -5.53
N ALA A 58 2.86 -12.70 -4.76
CA ALA A 58 2.67 -12.92 -3.33
C ALA A 58 1.90 -14.22 -3.07
N ASN A 59 0.79 -14.44 -3.77
CA ASN A 59 0.00 -15.68 -3.67
C ASN A 59 0.81 -16.92 -4.04
N ASN A 60 1.61 -16.85 -5.12
CA ASN A 60 2.48 -17.94 -5.53
C ASN A 60 3.55 -18.27 -4.49
N ALA A 61 4.14 -17.26 -3.85
CA ALA A 61 5.11 -17.46 -2.78
C ALA A 61 4.49 -18.07 -1.53
N LEU A 62 3.23 -17.76 -1.25
CA LEU A 62 2.51 -18.21 -0.05
C LEU A 62 1.71 -19.51 -0.23
N LYS A 63 1.65 -20.07 -1.45
CA LYS A 63 0.80 -21.23 -1.77
C LYS A 63 0.99 -22.44 -0.85
N ASP A 64 2.22 -22.68 -0.40
CA ASP A 64 2.60 -23.78 0.46
C ASP A 64 2.61 -23.40 1.97
N TYR A 65 2.17 -22.17 2.29
CA TYR A 65 2.15 -21.60 3.65
C TYR A 65 0.76 -21.07 4.02
N PRO A 66 -0.24 -21.95 4.19
CA PRO A 66 -1.65 -21.54 4.34
C PRO A 66 -1.90 -20.61 5.54
N GLU A 67 -1.16 -20.77 6.64
CA GLU A 67 -1.28 -19.90 7.81
C GLU A 67 -0.79 -18.47 7.55
N LEU A 68 0.23 -18.30 6.70
CA LEU A 68 0.70 -16.99 6.28
C LEU A 68 -0.22 -16.39 5.22
N ALA A 69 -0.69 -17.19 4.27
CA ALA A 69 -1.63 -16.78 3.22
C ALA A 69 -2.99 -16.31 3.77
N ALA A 70 -3.39 -16.82 4.95
CA ALA A 70 -4.63 -16.43 5.61
C ALA A 70 -4.55 -15.10 6.36
N LYS A 71 -3.35 -14.52 6.55
CA LYS A 71 -3.18 -13.24 7.24
C LYS A 71 -3.55 -12.08 6.33
N PRO A 72 -4.17 -11.01 6.87
CA PRO A 72 -4.19 -9.72 6.18
C PRO A 72 -2.77 -9.30 5.79
N VAL A 73 -2.62 -8.66 4.63
CA VAL A 73 -1.29 -8.34 4.09
C VAL A 73 -0.49 -7.44 5.02
N GLU A 74 -1.15 -6.50 5.69
CA GLU A 74 -0.52 -5.61 6.66
C GLU A 74 0.00 -6.38 7.89
N GLU A 75 -0.73 -7.38 8.36
CA GLU A 75 -0.30 -8.24 9.47
C GLU A 75 0.88 -9.14 9.07
N LEU A 76 0.90 -9.62 7.84
CA LEU A 76 2.04 -10.38 7.30
C LEU A 76 3.30 -9.50 7.25
N LEU A 77 3.18 -8.24 6.85
CA LEU A 77 4.31 -7.31 6.74
C LEU A 77 4.85 -6.83 8.07
N LYS A 78 4.04 -6.79 9.13
CA LYS A 78 4.50 -6.40 10.48
C LYS A 78 5.57 -7.33 11.04
N ASP A 79 5.58 -8.59 10.63
CA ASP A 79 6.54 -9.59 11.10
C ASP A 79 7.10 -10.44 9.96
N LEU A 80 7.92 -9.81 9.13
CA LEU A 80 8.63 -10.52 8.06
C LEU A 80 9.64 -11.56 8.59
N ASN A 81 10.05 -11.48 9.85
CA ASN A 81 10.95 -12.47 10.43
C ASN A 81 10.24 -13.82 10.67
N ALA A 82 8.93 -13.81 10.87
CA ALA A 82 8.12 -15.03 10.93
C ALA A 82 7.94 -15.71 9.55
N VAL A 83 8.26 -15.02 8.46
CA VAL A 83 8.22 -15.59 7.11
C VAL A 83 9.50 -16.41 6.87
N PRO A 84 9.40 -17.68 6.41
CA PRO A 84 10.57 -18.50 6.09
C PRO A 84 11.56 -17.78 5.16
N GLU A 85 12.85 -17.91 5.46
CA GLU A 85 13.91 -17.20 4.74
C GLU A 85 13.87 -17.44 3.22
N ALA A 86 13.57 -18.66 2.81
CA ALA A 86 13.51 -19.05 1.40
C ALA A 86 12.50 -18.22 0.56
N ILE A 87 11.43 -17.71 1.18
CA ILE A 87 10.41 -16.91 0.49
C ILE A 87 10.33 -15.46 0.99
N ARG A 88 11.05 -15.11 2.07
CA ARG A 88 10.93 -13.80 2.75
C ARG A 88 11.14 -12.63 1.80
N THR A 89 12.14 -12.66 0.95
CA THR A 89 12.42 -11.58 -0.01
C THR A 89 11.29 -11.43 -1.04
N VAL A 90 10.75 -12.54 -1.53
CA VAL A 90 9.64 -12.52 -2.50
C VAL A 90 8.38 -11.96 -1.84
N VAL A 91 8.09 -12.38 -0.60
CA VAL A 91 6.97 -11.88 0.20
C VAL A 91 7.15 -10.38 0.50
N ARG A 92 8.32 -9.95 0.99
CA ARG A 92 8.64 -8.54 1.23
C ARG A 92 8.34 -7.67 0.02
N ASN A 93 8.83 -8.07 -1.16
CA ASN A 93 8.66 -7.29 -2.38
C ASN A 93 7.21 -7.30 -2.89
N ASN A 94 6.54 -8.43 -2.88
CA ASN A 94 5.25 -8.58 -3.56
C ASN A 94 4.06 -8.34 -2.62
N ALA A 95 4.10 -8.80 -1.38
CA ALA A 95 3.10 -8.42 -0.37
C ALA A 95 3.25 -6.93 -0.01
N GLY A 96 4.49 -6.40 0.06
CA GLY A 96 4.74 -4.97 0.19
C GLY A 96 4.14 -4.18 -0.97
N GLY A 97 4.36 -4.62 -2.22
CA GLY A 97 3.74 -4.03 -3.40
C GLY A 97 2.22 -4.04 -3.35
N HIS A 98 1.63 -5.17 -2.94
CA HIS A 98 0.17 -5.25 -2.77
C HIS A 98 -0.35 -4.27 -1.71
N ALA A 99 0.24 -4.23 -0.53
CA ALA A 99 -0.18 -3.33 0.54
C ALA A 99 -0.03 -1.85 0.16
N ASN A 100 1.13 -1.47 -0.41
CA ASN A 100 1.43 -0.10 -0.82
C ASN A 100 0.42 0.40 -1.87
N HIS A 101 0.10 -0.43 -2.88
CA HIS A 101 -0.85 -0.05 -3.93
C HIS A 101 -2.29 -0.04 -3.44
N SER A 102 -2.71 -1.00 -2.59
CA SER A 102 -4.04 -1.00 -1.97
C SER A 102 -4.29 0.26 -1.14
N PHE A 103 -3.26 0.76 -0.46
CA PHE A 103 -3.27 2.04 0.23
C PHE A 103 -3.32 3.21 -0.76
N PHE A 104 -2.47 3.20 -1.80
CA PHE A 104 -2.33 4.28 -2.76
C PHE A 104 -3.64 4.63 -3.47
N TRP A 105 -4.39 3.63 -3.91
CA TRP A 105 -5.67 3.85 -4.59
C TRP A 105 -6.71 4.57 -3.72
N LYS A 106 -6.66 4.42 -2.41
CA LYS A 106 -7.58 5.06 -1.48
C LYS A 106 -7.21 6.51 -1.18
N ILE A 107 -5.90 6.81 -1.15
CA ILE A 107 -5.42 8.16 -0.86
C ILE A 107 -5.37 9.07 -2.09
N LEU A 108 -5.74 8.56 -3.26
CA LEU A 108 -6.05 9.34 -4.45
C LEU A 108 -7.57 9.47 -4.62
N GLY A 109 -8.01 10.48 -5.35
CA GLY A 109 -9.43 10.62 -5.68
C GLY A 109 -9.73 11.68 -6.72
N PRO A 110 -10.90 11.55 -7.39
CA PRO A 110 -11.41 12.58 -8.28
C PRO A 110 -11.83 13.82 -7.48
N ASN A 111 -11.66 14.99 -8.09
CA ASN A 111 -12.02 16.28 -7.45
C ASN A 111 -11.43 16.46 -6.06
N ALA A 112 -10.30 15.82 -5.81
CA ALA A 112 -9.54 15.85 -4.57
C ALA A 112 -8.50 16.99 -4.62
N GLY A 113 -7.46 16.92 -3.79
CA GLY A 113 -6.44 17.96 -3.70
C GLY A 113 -6.76 19.01 -2.64
N GLY A 114 -6.20 20.21 -2.84
CA GLY A 114 -6.32 21.26 -1.83
C GLY A 114 -5.37 21.05 -0.64
N ALA A 115 -5.89 21.14 0.58
CA ALA A 115 -5.12 21.05 1.82
C ALA A 115 -5.76 20.07 2.82
N PRO A 116 -4.96 19.52 3.75
CA PRO A 116 -5.49 18.73 4.86
C PRO A 116 -6.44 19.55 5.72
N LYS A 117 -7.33 18.86 6.44
CA LYS A 117 -8.36 19.49 7.28
C LYS A 117 -8.22 19.02 8.74
N ALA A 118 -8.89 19.72 9.61
CA ALA A 118 -9.05 19.36 11.03
C ALA A 118 -7.70 18.99 11.69
N LYS A 119 -7.69 17.91 12.46
CA LYS A 119 -6.53 17.50 13.26
C LYS A 119 -5.26 17.25 12.44
N LEU A 120 -5.39 16.65 11.26
CA LEU A 120 -4.24 16.39 10.39
C LEU A 120 -3.59 17.71 9.93
N ALA A 121 -4.39 18.74 9.59
CA ALA A 121 -3.88 20.06 9.23
C ALA A 121 -3.11 20.72 10.39
N GLU A 122 -3.65 20.69 11.61
CA GLU A 122 -3.00 21.24 12.80
C GLU A 122 -1.63 20.60 13.03
N VAL A 123 -1.59 19.26 12.97
CA VAL A 123 -0.36 18.51 13.25
C VAL A 123 0.67 18.65 12.13
N ILE A 124 0.25 18.70 10.87
CA ILE A 124 1.16 19.02 9.75
C ILE A 124 1.76 20.41 9.94
N ASN A 125 0.93 21.42 10.23
CA ASN A 125 1.39 22.79 10.41
C ASN A 125 2.39 22.92 11.58
N SER A 126 2.10 22.29 12.71
CA SER A 126 2.98 22.34 13.88
C SER A 126 4.27 21.54 13.71
N THR A 127 4.22 20.39 13.01
CA THR A 127 5.38 19.51 12.82
C THR A 127 6.34 20.04 11.77
N PHE A 128 5.81 20.64 10.71
CA PHE A 128 6.60 21.00 9.52
C PHE A 128 6.74 22.53 9.31
N ASN A 129 6.21 23.35 10.22
CA ASN A 129 6.15 24.82 10.13
C ASN A 129 5.26 25.32 8.98
N GLY A 130 4.17 24.60 8.69
CA GLY A 130 3.20 24.96 7.68
C GLY A 130 3.07 23.93 6.56
N PHE A 131 1.95 24.03 5.83
CA PHE A 131 1.62 23.07 4.77
C PHE A 131 2.57 23.16 3.56
N ASP A 132 3.02 24.36 3.20
CA ASP A 132 3.95 24.53 2.07
C ASP A 132 5.31 23.90 2.38
N GLN A 133 5.85 24.09 3.59
CA GLN A 133 7.08 23.44 4.04
C GLN A 133 6.94 21.92 4.10
N PHE A 134 5.77 21.43 4.49
CA PHE A 134 5.47 20.00 4.42
C PHE A 134 5.55 19.49 2.97
N LYS A 135 4.88 20.17 2.02
CA LYS A 135 4.90 19.78 0.60
C LYS A 135 6.34 19.78 0.04
N GLU A 136 7.12 20.81 0.35
CA GLU A 136 8.53 20.89 -0.08
C GLU A 136 9.35 19.70 0.44
N LYS A 137 9.26 19.40 1.74
CA LYS A 137 9.96 18.27 2.34
C LYS A 137 9.52 16.91 1.78
N PHE A 138 8.22 16.73 1.56
CA PHE A 138 7.66 15.51 0.99
C PHE A 138 8.11 15.32 -0.47
N GLN A 139 8.07 16.37 -1.28
CA GLN A 139 8.58 16.35 -2.65
C GLN A 139 10.08 16.09 -2.70
N ALA A 140 10.85 16.69 -1.78
CA ALA A 140 12.28 16.44 -1.66
C ALA A 140 12.58 14.96 -1.35
N ALA A 141 11.80 14.33 -0.46
CA ALA A 141 11.92 12.91 -0.17
C ALA A 141 11.63 12.04 -1.41
N GLY A 142 10.58 12.38 -2.19
CA GLY A 142 10.24 11.66 -3.42
C GLY A 142 11.26 11.87 -4.55
N THR A 143 11.75 13.10 -4.73
CA THR A 143 12.77 13.41 -5.73
C THR A 143 14.12 12.80 -5.37
N GLY A 144 14.48 12.84 -4.08
CA GLY A 144 15.72 12.29 -3.56
C GLY A 144 15.76 10.76 -3.49
N ARG A 145 14.60 10.07 -3.64
CA ARG A 145 14.58 8.60 -3.71
C ARG A 145 15.24 8.14 -5.00
N PHE A 146 16.51 7.72 -4.90
CA PHE A 146 17.26 7.22 -6.04
C PHE A 146 16.68 5.88 -6.53
N GLY A 147 16.36 5.81 -7.82
CA GLY A 147 15.72 4.63 -8.42
C GLY A 147 14.22 4.54 -8.08
N SER A 148 13.75 3.31 -7.95
CA SER A 148 12.36 2.99 -7.63
C SER A 148 12.10 3.04 -6.14
N GLY A 149 10.90 3.43 -5.76
CA GLY A 149 10.47 3.45 -4.36
C GLY A 149 9.29 4.36 -4.12
N TRP A 150 9.16 4.81 -2.88
CA TRP A 150 8.03 5.60 -2.39
C TRP A 150 8.51 6.73 -1.48
N ALA A 151 7.75 7.81 -1.43
CA ALA A 151 7.83 8.81 -0.37
C ALA A 151 6.57 8.75 0.49
N TRP A 152 6.74 8.91 1.80
CA TRP A 152 5.69 8.68 2.79
C TRP A 152 5.59 9.82 3.82
N LEU A 153 4.37 10.14 4.21
CA LEU A 153 4.05 10.72 5.51
C LEU A 153 3.59 9.57 6.40
N VAL A 154 4.22 9.40 7.54
CA VAL A 154 3.94 8.32 8.49
C VAL A 154 3.72 8.86 9.89
N VAL A 155 3.03 8.08 10.72
CA VAL A 155 3.11 8.21 12.17
C VAL A 155 4.19 7.24 12.67
N ASP A 156 5.16 7.76 13.39
CA ASP A 156 6.26 6.97 13.94
C ASP A 156 5.85 6.21 15.22
N LYS A 157 6.80 5.43 15.77
CA LYS A 157 6.58 4.65 16.99
C LYS A 157 6.30 5.50 18.24
N GLN A 158 6.60 6.79 18.19
CA GLN A 158 6.34 7.77 19.24
C GLN A 158 5.04 8.55 19.02
N GLY A 159 4.26 8.18 18.01
CA GLY A 159 2.99 8.85 17.67
C GLY A 159 3.16 10.18 16.94
N LYS A 160 4.34 10.48 16.40
CA LYS A 160 4.64 11.75 15.71
C LYS A 160 4.63 11.58 14.19
N LEU A 161 4.21 12.64 13.49
CA LEU A 161 4.33 12.68 12.02
C LEU A 161 5.80 12.81 11.60
N ALA A 162 6.19 11.99 10.63
CA ALA A 162 7.49 12.02 10.00
C ALA A 162 7.38 11.81 8.48
N ILE A 163 8.33 12.38 7.73
CA ILE A 163 8.49 12.12 6.30
C ILE A 163 9.65 11.13 6.14
N THR A 164 9.42 10.08 5.37
CA THR A 164 10.44 9.08 5.03
C THR A 164 10.32 8.65 3.57
N SER A 165 11.25 7.84 3.10
CA SER A 165 11.17 7.19 1.80
C SER A 165 11.69 5.76 1.89
N THR A 166 11.08 4.85 1.13
CA THR A 166 11.47 3.44 1.09
C THR A 166 11.88 3.04 -0.34
N PRO A 167 12.89 2.16 -0.50
CA PRO A 167 13.26 1.64 -1.80
C PRO A 167 12.25 0.58 -2.27
N ASN A 168 12.16 0.42 -3.59
CA ASN A 168 11.37 -0.64 -4.22
C ASN A 168 9.93 -0.68 -3.70
N GLN A 169 9.49 -1.86 -3.22
CA GLN A 169 8.16 -2.04 -2.62
C GLN A 169 8.23 -2.24 -1.10
N ASP A 170 9.32 -1.83 -0.47
CA ASP A 170 9.40 -1.84 0.99
C ASP A 170 8.31 -0.94 1.57
N SER A 171 7.54 -1.50 2.49
CA SER A 171 6.47 -0.78 3.16
C SER A 171 6.93 -0.25 4.52
N PRO A 172 6.56 0.98 4.90
CA PRO A 172 6.83 1.50 6.25
C PRO A 172 6.28 0.60 7.38
N ILE A 173 5.27 -0.21 7.08
CA ILE A 173 4.66 -1.15 8.03
C ILE A 173 5.71 -2.14 8.58
N THR A 174 6.67 -2.55 7.75
CA THR A 174 7.74 -3.48 8.16
C THR A 174 8.67 -2.90 9.22
N GLU A 175 8.73 -1.59 9.34
CA GLU A 175 9.51 -0.85 10.35
C GLU A 175 8.65 -0.42 11.54
N GLY A 176 7.37 -0.82 11.57
CA GLY A 176 6.40 -0.43 12.61
C GLY A 176 5.92 1.00 12.48
N LEU A 177 6.08 1.61 11.31
CA LEU A 177 5.55 2.93 10.99
C LEU A 177 4.13 2.79 10.41
N LYS A 178 3.27 3.77 10.62
CA LYS A 178 1.89 3.76 10.15
C LYS A 178 1.72 4.77 9.00
N PRO A 179 1.49 4.34 7.74
CA PRO A 179 1.31 5.24 6.60
C PRO A 179 0.08 6.14 6.75
N VAL A 180 0.24 7.43 6.44
CA VAL A 180 -0.82 8.44 6.39
C VAL A 180 -1.01 8.95 4.95
N LEU A 181 0.09 9.20 4.25
CA LEU A 181 0.12 9.58 2.86
C LEU A 181 1.32 8.91 2.19
N GLY A 182 1.19 8.53 0.93
CA GLY A 182 2.27 7.93 0.17
C GLY A 182 2.18 8.29 -1.31
N VAL A 183 3.33 8.40 -1.97
CA VAL A 183 3.41 8.56 -3.42
C VAL A 183 4.40 7.58 -4.01
N ASP A 184 3.95 6.86 -5.03
CA ASP A 184 4.78 5.96 -5.81
C ASP A 184 5.70 6.76 -6.73
N VAL A 185 7.03 6.56 -6.61
CA VAL A 185 8.02 7.18 -7.48
C VAL A 185 8.75 6.18 -8.36
N TRP A 186 8.22 4.97 -8.51
CA TRP A 186 8.56 4.10 -9.61
C TRP A 186 8.22 4.78 -10.94
N GLU A 187 9.05 4.59 -11.96
CA GLU A 187 8.79 5.21 -13.27
C GLU A 187 7.46 4.77 -13.88
N HIS A 188 7.00 3.54 -13.61
CA HIS A 188 5.70 3.08 -14.09
C HIS A 188 4.51 3.93 -13.59
N ALA A 189 4.67 4.66 -12.49
CA ALA A 189 3.62 5.49 -11.93
C ALA A 189 3.44 6.84 -12.67
N TYR A 190 4.43 7.25 -13.48
CA TYR A 190 4.41 8.60 -14.07
C TYR A 190 5.05 8.73 -15.46
N TYR A 191 5.80 7.74 -15.95
CA TYR A 191 6.67 7.89 -17.12
C TYR A 191 5.90 8.20 -18.41
N LEU A 192 4.70 7.62 -18.61
CA LEU A 192 3.91 7.87 -19.83
C LEU A 192 3.58 9.35 -20.01
N LYS A 193 3.30 10.06 -18.94
CA LYS A 193 2.94 11.49 -18.97
C LYS A 193 4.12 12.42 -18.70
N TYR A 194 4.98 12.09 -17.76
CA TYR A 194 6.01 12.99 -17.25
C TYR A 194 7.43 12.60 -17.71
N GLN A 195 7.65 11.42 -18.28
CA GLN A 195 8.96 10.87 -18.63
C GLN A 195 9.94 11.00 -17.45
N ASN A 196 11.08 11.61 -17.64
CA ASN A 196 12.10 11.81 -16.59
C ASN A 196 11.78 12.95 -15.60
N ARG A 197 10.65 13.64 -15.78
CA ARG A 197 10.29 14.81 -14.95
C ARG A 197 9.54 14.40 -13.68
N ARG A 198 10.15 13.54 -12.84
CA ARG A 198 9.58 13.16 -11.54
C ARG A 198 9.14 14.36 -10.68
N PRO A 199 9.88 15.49 -10.61
CA PRO A 199 9.42 16.65 -9.85
C PRO A 199 8.07 17.21 -10.33
N ASP A 200 7.76 17.17 -11.63
CA ASP A 200 6.50 17.66 -12.17
C ASP A 200 5.34 16.73 -11.78
N TYR A 201 5.56 15.41 -11.81
CA TYR A 201 4.61 14.43 -11.28
C TYR A 201 4.33 14.65 -9.79
N LEU A 202 5.37 14.87 -8.98
CA LEU A 202 5.22 15.12 -7.54
C LEU A 202 4.48 16.42 -7.25
N LYS A 203 4.60 17.44 -8.10
CA LYS A 203 3.78 18.67 -8.01
C LYS A 203 2.32 18.38 -8.38
N ALA A 204 2.09 17.61 -9.45
CA ALA A 204 0.75 17.25 -9.89
C ALA A 204 0.00 16.37 -8.89
N PHE A 205 0.70 15.51 -8.15
CA PHE A 205 0.17 14.63 -7.13
C PHE A 205 -0.71 15.36 -6.09
N TRP A 206 -0.36 16.58 -5.70
CA TRP A 206 -1.13 17.35 -4.71
C TRP A 206 -2.57 17.67 -5.14
N ASN A 207 -2.85 17.63 -6.44
CA ASN A 207 -4.20 17.89 -6.97
C ASN A 207 -5.12 16.67 -6.90
N VAL A 208 -4.59 15.50 -6.58
CA VAL A 208 -5.35 14.24 -6.53
C VAL A 208 -5.34 13.58 -5.15
N VAL A 209 -4.71 14.20 -4.15
CA VAL A 209 -4.68 13.67 -2.78
C VAL A 209 -6.05 13.72 -2.14
N ASN A 210 -6.54 12.57 -1.71
CA ASN A 210 -7.76 12.44 -0.89
C ASN A 210 -7.42 12.70 0.58
N TRP A 211 -7.50 13.97 0.98
CA TRP A 211 -7.18 14.39 2.34
C TRP A 211 -8.14 13.84 3.40
N ASP A 212 -9.37 13.54 3.04
CA ASP A 212 -10.33 12.94 3.97
C ASP A 212 -9.91 11.51 4.32
N GLU A 213 -9.41 10.74 3.34
CA GLU A 213 -8.88 9.41 3.59
C GLU A 213 -7.53 9.46 4.35
N ALA A 214 -6.64 10.38 3.98
CA ALA A 214 -5.39 10.59 4.73
C ALA A 214 -5.65 10.96 6.20
N SER A 215 -6.70 11.75 6.48
CA SER A 215 -7.11 12.08 7.84
C SER A 215 -7.57 10.85 8.63
N LYS A 216 -8.34 9.94 8.00
CA LYS A 216 -8.75 8.66 8.63
C LYS A 216 -7.55 7.78 8.97
N TYR A 217 -6.58 7.67 8.05
CA TYR A 217 -5.33 6.94 8.33
C TYR A 217 -4.55 7.55 9.48
N TYR A 218 -4.47 8.88 9.54
CA TYR A 218 -3.83 9.57 10.66
C TYR A 218 -4.54 9.28 11.99
N GLU A 219 -5.86 9.45 12.03
CA GLU A 219 -6.67 9.21 13.24
C GLU A 219 -6.51 7.77 13.74
N ALA A 220 -6.58 6.78 12.83
CA ALA A 220 -6.36 5.37 13.17
C ALA A 220 -4.91 5.08 13.61
N ALA A 221 -3.96 5.90 13.20
CA ALA A 221 -2.55 5.70 13.52
C ALA A 221 -2.17 6.20 14.92
N VAL A 222 -2.88 7.20 15.46
CA VAL A 222 -2.54 7.84 16.75
C VAL A 222 -3.39 7.33 17.94
N VAL A 223 -4.28 6.38 17.68
CA VAL A 223 -5.03 5.61 18.71
C VAL A 223 -4.18 4.40 19.22
#